data_253027e12f84f72a58b88b9be29ac1ae
#
_entry.id   253027e12f84f72a58b88b9be29ac1ae
#
_cell.length_a   1.000
_cell.length_b   1.000
_cell.length_c   1.000
_cell.angle_alpha   90.00
_cell.angle_beta   90.00
_cell.angle_gamma   90.00
#
_symmetry.space_group_name_H-M   'P 1'
#
loop_
_entity.id
_entity.type
_entity.pdbx_description
1 polymer ?
#
loop_
_entity_poly.entity_id
_entity_poly.type
_entity_poly.pdbx_seq_one_letter_code
_entity_poly.pdbx_strand_id
1 'polypeptide(L)'
;MPSRRRVICGAGSLAAAGLAGCTAGDPADRAAPGDDPDTEWPQPGGTERYDCYRNEAVAPRESPSERWTAETSMPMARPIVADGRVLLFTYDKLEAYDLDSGEATWRVGGDDDEWDVRTSPIVVDGTAYVGVALPDGVLAVDLADGERIWHAELPDSPTTAPVVDHRRERLVVGTRAGLAGVTVDGDPNWNRETFSPVSALSSWGDEVYAGTEGGELYAFYDPDDLEGMWRRQLDGSVVQVALLNGGDVVVSTFGGVVDRRDDSATGAARWSHDALGSRGFVAAGNTYAVGRGLTSIHTRTGERHWTLDLDLKAPPAGAGDTIYTGGDGFVAAYAMGGGIGLGDYRGWVERWRYEVDGGVFEGVSVADGAVFATASNGDGATLYALE
;
A
#
# COMPACT_ATOMS: atom_id res chain seq x y z
N MET A 1 -18.61 30.39 67.75
CA MET A 1 -17.41 29.82 67.02
C MET A 1 -17.91 28.76 66.05
N PRO A 2 -18.04 29.05 64.76
CA PRO A 2 -18.32 28.00 63.78
C PRO A 2 -17.03 27.49 63.18
N SER A 3 -16.93 26.19 63.05
CA SER A 3 -15.74 25.38 62.69
C SER A 3 -15.29 25.57 61.23
N ARG A 4 -14.01 25.76 61.05
CA ARG A 4 -13.28 25.77 59.78
C ARG A 4 -13.21 24.34 59.17
N ARG A 5 -14.27 23.86 58.55
CA ARG A 5 -14.24 22.59 57.81
C ARG A 5 -15.25 22.60 56.66
N ARG A 6 -15.13 23.50 55.67
CA ARG A 6 -15.84 23.42 54.39
C ARG A 6 -15.23 24.34 53.35
N VAL A 7 -14.00 24.12 52.95
CA VAL A 7 -13.40 24.75 51.74
C VAL A 7 -12.26 23.90 51.22
N ILE A 8 -12.43 22.60 51.02
CA ILE A 8 -11.46 21.76 50.25
C ILE A 8 -12.22 20.67 49.48
N CYS A 9 -13.34 20.94 48.85
CA CYS A 9 -13.95 20.01 47.93
C CYS A 9 -14.37 20.63 46.58
N GLY A 10 -13.88 21.83 46.28
CA GLY A 10 -14.29 22.52 45.06
C GLY A 10 -13.21 22.68 43.98
N ALA A 11 -11.96 22.32 44.26
CA ALA A 11 -10.83 22.52 43.32
C ALA A 11 -10.40 21.25 42.57
N GLY A 12 -10.90 20.06 42.93
CA GLY A 12 -10.54 18.80 42.28
C GLY A 12 -11.34 18.42 41.05
N SER A 13 -12.50 19.05 40.86
CA SER A 13 -13.43 18.65 39.77
C SER A 13 -13.22 19.44 38.46
N LEU A 14 -12.54 20.57 38.49
CA LEU A 14 -12.26 21.38 37.29
C LEU A 14 -10.98 20.99 36.56
N ALA A 15 -10.05 20.28 37.23
CA ALA A 15 -8.82 19.79 36.59
C ALA A 15 -9.05 18.48 35.82
N ALA A 16 -10.08 17.67 36.21
CA ALA A 16 -10.39 16.42 35.49
C ALA A 16 -11.20 16.65 34.20
N ALA A 17 -11.96 17.75 34.11
CA ALA A 17 -12.71 18.10 32.89
C ALA A 17 -11.82 18.73 31.81
N GLY A 18 -10.69 19.33 32.16
CA GLY A 18 -9.74 19.94 31.21
C GLY A 18 -8.83 18.93 30.53
N LEU A 19 -8.59 17.75 31.14
CA LEU A 19 -7.77 16.68 30.55
C LEU A 19 -8.60 15.73 29.68
N ALA A 20 -9.92 15.66 29.87
CA ALA A 20 -10.80 14.82 29.04
C ALA A 20 -10.98 15.36 27.61
N GLY A 21 -10.70 16.65 27.37
CA GLY A 21 -10.72 17.26 26.04
C GLY A 21 -9.44 17.07 25.23
N CYS A 22 -8.34 16.63 25.87
CA CYS A 22 -7.04 16.42 25.20
C CYS A 22 -6.83 14.98 24.71
N THR A 23 -7.71 14.04 25.00
CA THR A 23 -7.55 12.61 24.66
C THR A 23 -8.61 12.07 23.71
N ALA A 24 -9.48 12.91 23.18
CA ALA A 24 -10.52 12.48 22.25
C ALA A 24 -9.97 12.41 20.82
N GLY A 25 -9.14 11.42 20.54
CA GLY A 25 -9.08 10.84 19.19
C GLY A 25 -10.47 10.24 18.89
N ASP A 26 -10.92 10.29 17.64
CA ASP A 26 -12.15 9.63 17.21
C ASP A 26 -12.07 8.14 17.62
N PRO A 27 -13.19 7.54 18.12
CA PRO A 27 -13.26 6.09 18.31
C PRO A 27 -12.89 5.26 17.07
N ALA A 28 -13.05 5.83 15.85
CA ALA A 28 -12.60 5.22 14.59
C ALA A 28 -11.07 5.14 14.46
N ASP A 29 -10.31 5.98 15.18
CA ASP A 29 -8.84 5.95 15.24
C ASP A 29 -8.29 4.88 16.21
N ARG A 30 -9.15 4.07 16.82
CA ARG A 30 -8.73 3.03 17.76
C ARG A 30 -8.58 1.68 17.08
N ALA A 31 -7.72 1.60 16.08
CA ALA A 31 -7.20 0.30 15.66
C ALA A 31 -6.48 -0.36 16.86
N ALA A 32 -6.66 -1.66 17.02
CA ALA A 32 -5.93 -2.43 18.01
C ALA A 32 -4.57 -2.85 17.43
N PRO A 33 -3.55 -3.14 18.29
CA PRO A 33 -2.36 -3.84 17.84
C PRO A 33 -2.74 -5.16 17.17
N GLY A 34 -2.02 -5.55 16.12
CA GLY A 34 -2.14 -6.88 15.55
C GLY A 34 -1.64 -7.97 16.50
N ASP A 35 -2.06 -9.19 16.29
CA ASP A 35 -1.73 -10.37 17.11
C ASP A 35 -1.27 -11.57 16.27
N ASP A 36 -1.19 -11.45 14.95
CA ASP A 36 -0.69 -12.47 14.05
C ASP A 36 0.72 -12.11 13.53
N PRO A 37 1.77 -12.82 14.00
CA PRO A 37 3.14 -12.59 13.55
C PRO A 37 3.39 -13.17 12.15
N ASP A 38 2.63 -14.17 11.71
CA ASP A 38 2.87 -14.91 10.47
C ASP A 38 2.17 -14.28 9.25
N THR A 39 1.77 -13.01 9.36
CA THR A 39 1.14 -12.31 8.23
C THR A 39 2.11 -12.06 7.10
N GLU A 40 1.58 -12.10 5.89
CA GLU A 40 2.31 -11.85 4.64
C GLU A 40 1.93 -10.52 3.99
N TRP A 41 2.74 -10.07 3.03
CA TRP A 41 2.48 -8.95 2.14
C TRP A 41 2.65 -9.39 0.69
N PRO A 42 1.73 -10.25 0.15
CA PRO A 42 1.93 -11.00 -1.09
C PRO A 42 1.76 -10.17 -2.37
N GLN A 43 1.40 -8.89 -2.26
CA GLN A 43 1.16 -7.99 -3.38
C GLN A 43 1.34 -6.53 -2.98
N PRO A 44 1.54 -5.59 -3.92
CA PRO A 44 1.86 -4.19 -3.60
C PRO A 44 0.85 -3.50 -2.69
N GLY A 45 -0.42 -3.84 -2.77
CA GLY A 45 -1.47 -3.31 -1.90
C GLY A 45 -1.61 -4.03 -0.56
N GLY A 46 -0.81 -5.06 -0.29
CA GLY A 46 -0.95 -5.94 0.88
C GLY A 46 -2.12 -6.90 0.77
N THR A 47 -3.25 -6.43 0.26
CA THR A 47 -4.47 -7.18 -0.01
C THR A 47 -4.95 -6.92 -1.45
N GLU A 48 -5.85 -7.73 -1.96
CA GLU A 48 -6.48 -7.55 -3.28
C GLU A 48 -7.22 -6.21 -3.39
N ARG A 49 -7.72 -5.70 -2.27
CA ARG A 49 -8.39 -4.39 -2.19
C ARG A 49 -7.45 -3.21 -2.35
N TYR A 50 -6.17 -3.46 -2.28
CA TYR A 50 -5.12 -2.42 -2.37
C TYR A 50 -5.21 -1.34 -1.28
N ASP A 51 -5.73 -1.71 -0.11
CA ASP A 51 -5.92 -0.82 1.03
C ASP A 51 -4.63 -0.53 1.82
N CYS A 52 -3.55 -1.23 1.49
CA CYS A 52 -2.24 -1.15 2.13
C CYS A 52 -2.30 -1.37 3.65
N TYR A 53 -3.22 -2.23 4.11
CA TYR A 53 -3.47 -2.46 5.52
C TYR A 53 -3.67 -3.93 5.88
N ARG A 54 -2.97 -4.36 6.93
CA ARG A 54 -3.11 -5.68 7.54
C ARG A 54 -3.51 -5.52 9.01
N ASN A 55 -4.80 -5.68 9.29
CA ASN A 55 -5.35 -5.44 10.62
C ASN A 55 -4.76 -6.36 11.70
N GLU A 56 -4.55 -7.62 11.35
CA GLU A 56 -4.02 -8.66 12.22
C GLU A 56 -2.50 -8.65 12.37
N ALA A 57 -1.77 -7.99 11.43
CA ALA A 57 -0.31 -8.08 11.40
C ALA A 57 0.36 -7.52 12.66
N VAL A 58 1.26 -8.30 13.22
CA VAL A 58 2.24 -7.83 14.19
C VAL A 58 3.37 -7.12 13.44
N ALA A 59 3.81 -5.98 13.98
CA ALA A 59 4.94 -5.23 13.45
C ALA A 59 5.55 -4.36 14.56
N PRO A 60 6.81 -3.92 14.47
CA PRO A 60 7.46 -3.15 15.52
C PRO A 60 6.71 -1.86 15.89
N ARG A 61 6.22 -1.77 17.11
CA ARG A 61 5.57 -0.59 17.68
C ARG A 61 6.54 0.27 18.52
N GLU A 62 7.68 -0.30 18.87
CA GLU A 62 8.82 0.33 19.54
C GLU A 62 10.01 0.34 18.57
N SER A 63 11.09 1.03 18.91
CA SER A 63 12.29 1.07 18.06
C SER A 63 12.74 -0.33 17.67
N PRO A 64 12.75 -0.63 16.35
CA PRO A 64 13.12 -1.96 15.91
C PRO A 64 14.62 -2.20 16.01
N SER A 65 15.00 -3.47 16.02
CA SER A 65 16.34 -3.91 15.69
C SER A 65 16.41 -4.39 14.22
N GLU A 66 17.62 -4.41 13.70
CA GLU A 66 17.88 -4.98 12.38
C GLU A 66 17.90 -6.52 12.50
N ARG A 67 16.99 -7.19 11.78
CA ARG A 67 17.02 -8.64 11.64
C ARG A 67 18.16 -9.03 10.69
N TRP A 68 18.18 -8.39 9.52
CA TRP A 68 19.22 -8.50 8.51
C TRP A 68 19.17 -7.36 7.50
N THR A 69 20.24 -7.20 6.73
CA THR A 69 20.29 -6.34 5.55
C THR A 69 20.87 -7.10 4.37
N ALA A 70 20.47 -6.74 3.15
CA ALA A 70 21.00 -7.27 1.91
C ALA A 70 21.29 -6.17 0.89
N GLU A 71 22.43 -6.23 0.21
CA GLU A 71 22.66 -5.39 -0.96
C GLU A 71 21.74 -5.83 -2.10
N THR A 72 21.18 -4.88 -2.84
CA THR A 72 20.23 -5.12 -3.92
C THR A 72 20.47 -4.17 -5.09
N SER A 73 19.94 -4.53 -6.26
CA SER A 73 19.82 -3.60 -7.39
C SER A 73 18.87 -2.45 -7.07
N MET A 74 18.80 -1.42 -7.93
CA MET A 74 17.91 -0.27 -7.72
C MET A 74 16.46 -0.73 -7.64
N PRO A 75 15.78 -0.53 -6.50
CA PRO A 75 14.40 -0.95 -6.34
C PRO A 75 13.46 -0.05 -7.16
N MET A 76 12.37 -0.64 -7.67
CA MET A 76 11.34 0.04 -8.45
C MET A 76 9.95 -0.09 -7.80
N ALA A 77 9.84 -0.87 -6.72
CA ALA A 77 8.62 -1.04 -5.95
C ALA A 77 8.95 -1.49 -4.51
N ARG A 78 7.94 -1.45 -3.64
CA ARG A 78 8.08 -2.01 -2.28
C ARG A 78 8.36 -3.51 -2.31
N PRO A 79 9.03 -4.05 -1.30
CA PRO A 79 9.22 -5.49 -1.14
C PRO A 79 7.88 -6.24 -1.05
N ILE A 80 7.81 -7.43 -1.64
CA ILE A 80 6.70 -8.37 -1.51
C ILE A 80 7.18 -9.51 -0.63
N VAL A 81 6.37 -9.92 0.35
CA VAL A 81 6.75 -10.95 1.34
C VAL A 81 5.70 -12.03 1.37
N ALA A 82 6.07 -13.24 0.99
CA ALA A 82 5.19 -14.40 0.98
C ALA A 82 5.98 -15.72 0.98
N ASP A 83 5.42 -16.75 1.60
CA ASP A 83 5.90 -18.13 1.59
C ASP A 83 7.42 -18.26 1.87
N GLY A 84 7.92 -17.51 2.87
CA GLY A 84 9.33 -17.55 3.27
C GLY A 84 10.29 -16.84 2.32
N ARG A 85 9.81 -15.99 1.42
CA ARG A 85 10.61 -15.18 0.48
C ARG A 85 10.29 -13.69 0.60
N VAL A 86 11.30 -12.87 0.35
CA VAL A 86 11.18 -11.46 0.06
C VAL A 86 11.50 -11.23 -1.40
N LEU A 87 10.54 -10.77 -2.17
CA LEU A 87 10.68 -10.47 -3.59
C LEU A 87 10.85 -8.98 -3.80
N LEU A 88 11.78 -8.61 -4.64
CA LEU A 88 12.07 -7.24 -4.98
C LEU A 88 12.10 -7.04 -6.50
N PHE A 89 11.18 -6.21 -7.01
CA PHE A 89 11.27 -5.70 -8.37
C PHE A 89 12.31 -4.59 -8.41
N THR A 90 13.35 -4.80 -9.16
CA THR A 90 14.44 -3.87 -9.43
C THR A 90 14.36 -3.42 -10.89
N TYR A 91 15.26 -2.59 -11.38
CA TYR A 91 15.18 -1.92 -12.68
C TYR A 91 14.63 -2.78 -13.84
N ASP A 92 15.09 -4.02 -13.97
CA ASP A 92 14.73 -4.97 -15.05
C ASP A 92 14.61 -6.42 -14.57
N LYS A 93 14.65 -6.64 -13.22
CA LYS A 93 14.74 -7.95 -12.60
C LYS A 93 13.74 -8.13 -11.50
N LEU A 94 13.41 -9.39 -11.24
CA LEU A 94 12.81 -9.86 -10.00
C LEU A 94 13.89 -10.60 -9.21
N GLU A 95 14.24 -10.10 -8.04
CA GLU A 95 15.20 -10.71 -7.13
C GLU A 95 14.45 -11.31 -5.94
N ALA A 96 14.86 -12.50 -5.49
CA ALA A 96 14.30 -13.17 -4.34
C ALA A 96 15.35 -13.39 -3.25
N TYR A 97 14.93 -13.16 -2.02
CA TYR A 97 15.73 -13.31 -0.81
C TYR A 97 15.02 -14.25 0.15
N ASP A 98 15.79 -15.00 0.91
CA ASP A 98 15.28 -15.80 2.00
C ASP A 98 14.77 -14.88 3.13
N LEU A 99 13.58 -15.15 3.64
CA LEU A 99 12.91 -14.28 4.63
C LEU A 99 13.65 -14.18 5.96
N ASP A 100 14.27 -15.29 6.40
CA ASP A 100 14.91 -15.36 7.71
C ASP A 100 16.34 -14.79 7.70
N SER A 101 17.08 -15.03 6.60
CA SER A 101 18.51 -14.71 6.53
C SER A 101 18.85 -13.51 5.66
N GLY A 102 17.96 -13.10 4.74
CA GLY A 102 18.25 -12.08 3.74
C GLY A 102 19.22 -12.54 2.64
N GLU A 103 19.59 -13.83 2.57
CA GLU A 103 20.43 -14.35 1.51
C GLU A 103 19.68 -14.36 0.18
N ALA A 104 20.34 -13.87 -0.89
CA ALA A 104 19.76 -13.94 -2.24
C ALA A 104 19.64 -15.42 -2.69
N THR A 105 18.44 -15.80 -3.16
CA THR A 105 18.15 -17.19 -3.53
C THR A 105 18.11 -17.40 -5.04
N TRP A 106 17.36 -16.57 -5.76
CA TRP A 106 17.23 -16.62 -7.20
C TRP A 106 16.92 -15.25 -7.80
N ARG A 107 17.02 -15.14 -9.10
CA ARG A 107 16.62 -13.95 -9.87
C ARG A 107 16.09 -14.34 -11.24
N VAL A 108 15.18 -13.51 -11.78
CA VAL A 108 14.62 -13.60 -13.14
C VAL A 108 14.74 -12.24 -13.79
N GLY A 109 15.14 -12.20 -15.05
CA GLY A 109 15.30 -10.97 -15.82
C GLY A 109 16.72 -10.40 -15.79
N GLY A 110 16.93 -9.29 -16.50
CA GLY A 110 18.20 -8.62 -16.66
C GLY A 110 18.98 -9.08 -17.89
N ASP A 111 20.18 -8.53 -18.06
CA ASP A 111 21.00 -8.67 -19.28
C ASP A 111 21.31 -10.11 -19.72
N ASP A 112 21.32 -11.04 -18.78
CA ASP A 112 21.65 -12.46 -19.00
C ASP A 112 20.40 -13.33 -19.24
N ASP A 113 19.19 -12.73 -19.23
CA ASP A 113 17.91 -13.43 -19.34
C ASP A 113 17.14 -12.93 -20.58
N GLU A 114 16.15 -13.70 -21.02
CA GLU A 114 15.25 -13.32 -22.12
C GLU A 114 14.15 -12.34 -21.69
N TRP A 115 14.01 -12.09 -20.36
CA TRP A 115 12.93 -11.32 -19.77
C TRP A 115 13.39 -9.97 -19.25
N ASP A 116 12.58 -8.95 -19.50
CA ASP A 116 12.72 -7.61 -18.95
C ASP A 116 11.51 -7.37 -18.01
N VAL A 117 11.74 -7.50 -16.71
CA VAL A 117 10.69 -7.33 -15.70
C VAL A 117 10.22 -5.89 -15.65
N ARG A 118 8.91 -5.67 -15.65
CA ARG A 118 8.29 -4.33 -15.76
C ARG A 118 7.42 -3.95 -14.60
N THR A 119 6.95 -4.90 -13.82
CA THR A 119 6.01 -4.62 -12.73
C THR A 119 6.44 -5.32 -11.44
N SER A 120 5.91 -4.84 -10.33
CA SER A 120 5.97 -5.61 -9.08
C SER A 120 5.27 -6.95 -9.24
N PRO A 121 5.75 -8.01 -8.58
CA PRO A 121 5.07 -9.30 -8.57
C PRO A 121 3.85 -9.29 -7.64
N ILE A 122 2.99 -10.28 -7.83
CA ILE A 122 2.07 -10.80 -6.82
C ILE A 122 2.38 -12.27 -6.59
N VAL A 123 2.11 -12.76 -5.39
CA VAL A 123 2.30 -14.17 -5.03
C VAL A 123 0.96 -14.79 -4.67
N VAL A 124 0.67 -15.94 -5.28
CA VAL A 124 -0.53 -16.74 -5.00
C VAL A 124 -0.15 -18.23 -5.04
N ASP A 125 -0.43 -18.95 -3.97
CA ASP A 125 -0.23 -20.40 -3.87
C ASP A 125 1.16 -20.87 -4.36
N GLY A 126 2.23 -20.21 -3.88
CA GLY A 126 3.62 -20.55 -4.22
C GLY A 126 4.07 -20.16 -5.63
N THR A 127 3.26 -19.37 -6.36
CA THR A 127 3.62 -18.85 -7.69
C THR A 127 3.71 -17.34 -7.66
N ALA A 128 4.80 -16.78 -8.18
CA ALA A 128 4.93 -15.35 -8.40
C ALA A 128 4.56 -15.01 -9.85
N TYR A 129 3.64 -14.04 -10.01
CA TYR A 129 3.20 -13.53 -11.30
C TYR A 129 3.71 -12.11 -11.49
N VAL A 130 4.38 -11.84 -12.61
CA VAL A 130 5.01 -10.56 -12.89
C VAL A 130 4.81 -10.13 -14.34
N GLY A 131 4.61 -8.85 -14.56
CA GLY A 131 4.58 -8.28 -15.91
C GLY A 131 5.99 -8.18 -16.49
N VAL A 132 6.16 -8.61 -17.73
CA VAL A 132 7.44 -8.59 -18.45
C VAL A 132 7.30 -7.94 -19.82
N ALA A 133 8.43 -7.51 -20.39
CA ALA A 133 8.53 -7.08 -21.78
C ALA A 133 9.56 -7.94 -22.50
N LEU A 134 9.53 -7.88 -23.85
CA LEU A 134 10.47 -8.52 -24.76
C LEU A 134 10.53 -10.07 -24.63
N PRO A 135 9.34 -10.75 -24.83
CA PRO A 135 8.06 -10.24 -25.30
C PRO A 135 7.16 -9.71 -24.19
N ASP A 136 6.27 -8.77 -24.54
CA ASP A 136 5.28 -8.24 -23.60
C ASP A 136 4.36 -9.35 -23.08
N GLY A 137 4.18 -9.44 -21.76
CA GLY A 137 3.37 -10.50 -21.21
C GLY A 137 3.33 -10.57 -19.69
N VAL A 138 2.76 -11.67 -19.21
CA VAL A 138 2.83 -12.10 -17.81
C VAL A 138 3.69 -13.36 -17.74
N LEU A 139 4.64 -13.34 -16.83
CA LEU A 139 5.49 -14.49 -16.50
C LEU A 139 5.04 -15.05 -15.15
N ALA A 140 4.85 -16.36 -15.08
CA ALA A 140 4.67 -17.10 -13.83
C ALA A 140 5.94 -17.88 -13.53
N VAL A 141 6.43 -17.72 -12.31
CA VAL A 141 7.63 -18.43 -11.81
C VAL A 141 7.31 -19.13 -10.49
N ASP A 142 7.93 -20.27 -10.28
CA ASP A 142 7.90 -20.97 -9.00
C ASP A 142 8.61 -20.12 -7.95
N LEU A 143 7.95 -19.88 -6.83
CA LEU A 143 8.49 -19.02 -5.77
C LEU A 143 9.69 -19.63 -5.06
N ALA A 144 9.79 -20.96 -5.01
CA ALA A 144 10.85 -21.65 -4.28
C ALA A 144 12.22 -21.49 -4.95
N ASP A 145 12.29 -21.57 -6.30
CA ASP A 145 13.55 -21.61 -7.05
C ASP A 145 13.64 -20.63 -8.23
N GLY A 146 12.55 -19.92 -8.56
CA GLY A 146 12.49 -18.96 -9.67
C GLY A 146 12.37 -19.63 -11.04
N GLU A 147 12.13 -20.96 -11.11
CA GLU A 147 11.92 -21.63 -12.39
C GLU A 147 10.64 -21.12 -13.07
N ARG A 148 10.72 -20.90 -14.39
CA ARG A 148 9.58 -20.49 -15.18
C ARG A 148 8.55 -21.61 -15.27
N ILE A 149 7.29 -21.28 -14.90
CA ILE A 149 6.15 -22.17 -15.08
C ILE A 149 5.55 -21.96 -16.48
N TRP A 150 5.18 -20.71 -16.79
CA TRP A 150 4.66 -20.31 -18.10
C TRP A 150 4.89 -18.82 -18.39
N HIS A 151 4.74 -18.43 -19.66
CA HIS A 151 4.63 -17.05 -20.11
C HIS A 151 3.41 -16.90 -21.00
N ALA A 152 2.57 -15.91 -20.71
CA ALA A 152 1.42 -15.53 -21.51
C ALA A 152 1.71 -14.21 -22.23
N GLU A 153 1.72 -14.21 -23.56
CA GLU A 153 1.89 -12.99 -24.35
C GLU A 153 0.67 -12.07 -24.20
N LEU A 154 0.92 -10.79 -24.02
CA LEU A 154 -0.09 -9.73 -24.02
C LEU A 154 0.03 -8.85 -25.26
N PRO A 155 -1.09 -8.21 -25.67
CA PRO A 155 -1.07 -7.35 -26.84
C PRO A 155 -0.29 -6.06 -26.66
N ASP A 156 0.06 -5.69 -25.40
CA ASP A 156 0.82 -4.48 -25.09
C ASP A 156 1.50 -4.61 -23.71
N SER A 157 2.51 -3.77 -23.46
CA SER A 157 3.36 -3.79 -22.28
C SER A 157 2.58 -3.63 -20.97
N PRO A 158 2.78 -4.51 -19.98
CA PRO A 158 2.27 -4.35 -18.63
C PRO A 158 2.76 -3.06 -17.97
N THR A 159 1.87 -2.42 -17.24
CA THR A 159 2.14 -1.16 -16.51
C THR A 159 1.81 -1.25 -15.02
N THR A 160 1.03 -2.26 -14.61
CA THR A 160 0.70 -2.52 -13.20
C THR A 160 1.05 -3.94 -12.83
N ALA A 161 1.31 -4.18 -11.55
CA ALA A 161 1.25 -5.54 -11.01
C ALA A 161 -0.10 -6.17 -11.39
N PRO A 162 -0.15 -7.48 -11.66
CA PRO A 162 -1.41 -8.19 -11.80
C PRO A 162 -2.28 -8.05 -10.55
N VAL A 163 -3.59 -8.21 -10.68
CA VAL A 163 -4.50 -8.50 -9.56
C VAL A 163 -5.21 -9.82 -9.83
N VAL A 164 -5.52 -10.55 -8.77
CA VAL A 164 -6.14 -11.88 -8.90
C VAL A 164 -7.66 -11.78 -8.76
N ASP A 165 -8.37 -12.42 -9.67
CA ASP A 165 -9.77 -12.81 -9.47
C ASP A 165 -9.81 -14.30 -9.07
N HIS A 166 -9.81 -14.56 -7.77
CA HIS A 166 -9.82 -15.94 -7.23
C HIS A 166 -11.06 -16.73 -7.59
N ARG A 167 -12.17 -16.08 -7.91
CA ARG A 167 -13.40 -16.80 -8.28
C ARG A 167 -13.32 -17.40 -9.67
N ARG A 168 -12.47 -16.82 -10.53
CA ARG A 168 -12.37 -17.21 -11.94
C ARG A 168 -10.99 -17.73 -12.31
N GLU A 169 -10.14 -17.90 -11.29
CA GLU A 169 -8.80 -18.41 -11.49
C GLU A 169 -8.07 -17.67 -12.61
N ARG A 170 -8.06 -16.32 -12.52
CA ARG A 170 -7.44 -15.47 -13.52
C ARG A 170 -6.77 -14.23 -12.92
N LEU A 171 -5.87 -13.68 -13.70
CA LEU A 171 -5.15 -12.45 -13.47
C LEU A 171 -5.75 -11.34 -14.33
N VAL A 172 -5.87 -10.13 -13.79
CA VAL A 172 -6.15 -8.92 -14.53
C VAL A 172 -4.92 -8.04 -14.48
N VAL A 173 -4.48 -7.54 -15.63
CA VAL A 173 -3.23 -6.78 -15.78
C VAL A 173 -3.52 -5.45 -16.45
N GLY A 174 -3.03 -4.37 -15.87
CA GLY A 174 -3.01 -3.07 -16.52
C GLY A 174 -1.89 -2.99 -17.55
N THR A 175 -2.18 -2.48 -18.74
CA THR A 175 -1.24 -2.30 -19.82
C THR A 175 -1.24 -0.85 -20.32
N ARG A 176 -0.36 -0.51 -21.26
CA ARG A 176 -0.36 0.82 -21.90
C ARG A 176 -1.63 1.07 -22.73
N ALA A 177 -2.22 0.01 -23.31
CA ALA A 177 -3.44 0.11 -24.12
C ALA A 177 -4.72 -0.07 -23.28
N GLY A 178 -4.62 -0.59 -22.04
CA GLY A 178 -5.81 -0.83 -21.19
C GLY A 178 -5.65 -2.00 -20.25
N LEU A 179 -6.59 -2.92 -20.25
CA LEU A 179 -6.61 -4.10 -19.37
C LEU A 179 -6.52 -5.38 -20.19
N ALA A 180 -5.83 -6.36 -19.66
CA ALA A 180 -5.79 -7.71 -20.20
C ALA A 180 -6.09 -8.75 -19.10
N GLY A 181 -6.81 -9.81 -19.46
CA GLY A 181 -7.09 -10.97 -18.61
C GLY A 181 -6.27 -12.17 -19.06
N VAL A 182 -5.69 -12.88 -18.11
CA VAL A 182 -4.94 -14.14 -18.32
C VAL A 182 -5.41 -15.14 -17.28
N THR A 183 -5.63 -16.38 -17.64
CA THR A 183 -5.94 -17.43 -16.66
C THR A 183 -4.71 -17.73 -15.79
N VAL A 184 -4.90 -18.31 -14.61
CA VAL A 184 -3.77 -18.74 -13.76
C VAL A 184 -2.93 -19.85 -14.41
N ASP A 185 -3.43 -20.51 -15.46
CA ASP A 185 -2.72 -21.49 -16.27
C ASP A 185 -1.94 -20.86 -17.43
N GLY A 186 -2.04 -19.55 -17.64
CA GLY A 186 -1.30 -18.82 -18.66
C GLY A 186 -2.01 -18.62 -19.99
N ASP A 187 -3.30 -18.93 -20.09
CA ASP A 187 -4.06 -18.70 -21.32
C ASP A 187 -4.58 -17.25 -21.38
N PRO A 188 -4.26 -16.47 -22.45
CA PRO A 188 -4.87 -15.15 -22.66
C PRO A 188 -6.39 -15.29 -22.79
N ASN A 189 -7.14 -14.44 -22.07
CA ASN A 189 -8.58 -14.55 -21.98
C ASN A 189 -9.29 -13.42 -22.77
N TRP A 190 -9.02 -12.17 -22.40
CA TRP A 190 -9.65 -10.98 -22.99
C TRP A 190 -8.74 -9.75 -22.88
N ASN A 191 -9.09 -8.69 -23.62
CA ASN A 191 -8.51 -7.36 -23.45
C ASN A 191 -9.60 -6.28 -23.54
N ARG A 192 -9.34 -5.14 -22.89
CA ARG A 192 -10.18 -3.93 -22.93
C ARG A 192 -9.32 -2.69 -23.05
N GLU A 193 -9.64 -1.85 -24.03
CA GLU A 193 -8.95 -0.59 -24.22
C GLU A 193 -9.37 0.48 -23.21
N THR A 194 -8.42 1.30 -22.77
CA THR A 194 -8.62 2.52 -22.01
C THR A 194 -8.12 3.72 -22.80
N PHE A 195 -8.45 4.96 -22.38
CA PHE A 195 -8.02 6.15 -23.09
C PHE A 195 -6.54 6.50 -22.86
N SER A 196 -5.94 5.99 -21.80
CA SER A 196 -4.53 6.17 -21.49
C SER A 196 -4.01 4.98 -20.67
N PRO A 197 -2.68 4.82 -20.53
CA PRO A 197 -2.09 3.72 -19.80
C PRO A 197 -2.69 3.54 -18.40
N VAL A 198 -2.92 2.31 -18.01
CA VAL A 198 -3.38 1.98 -16.66
C VAL A 198 -2.21 2.16 -15.69
N SER A 199 -2.43 2.89 -14.59
CA SER A 199 -1.40 3.20 -13.59
C SER A 199 -1.73 2.67 -12.19
N ALA A 200 -2.99 2.29 -11.96
CA ALA A 200 -3.44 1.71 -10.70
C ALA A 200 -4.55 0.70 -10.95
N LEU A 201 -4.54 -0.39 -10.21
CA LEU A 201 -5.48 -1.49 -10.36
C LEU A 201 -5.81 -2.08 -8.99
N SER A 202 -7.09 -2.40 -8.78
CA SER A 202 -7.56 -3.17 -7.63
C SER A 202 -8.77 -4.01 -8.00
N SER A 203 -8.98 -5.11 -7.27
CA SER A 203 -10.11 -6.01 -7.53
C SER A 203 -10.68 -6.55 -6.21
N TRP A 204 -11.96 -6.88 -6.23
CA TRP A 204 -12.61 -7.62 -5.15
C TRP A 204 -13.89 -8.27 -5.64
N GLY A 205 -13.95 -9.57 -5.48
CA GLY A 205 -15.13 -10.34 -5.96
C GLY A 205 -15.27 -10.23 -7.47
N ASP A 206 -16.37 -9.67 -7.95
CA ASP A 206 -16.67 -9.50 -9.36
C ASP A 206 -16.38 -8.08 -9.88
N GLU A 207 -15.68 -7.25 -9.10
CA GLU A 207 -15.41 -5.85 -9.42
C GLU A 207 -13.92 -5.60 -9.67
N VAL A 208 -13.62 -4.87 -10.73
CA VAL A 208 -12.27 -4.39 -11.07
C VAL A 208 -12.32 -2.87 -11.22
N TYR A 209 -11.38 -2.19 -10.57
CA TYR A 209 -11.22 -0.75 -10.67
C TYR A 209 -9.86 -0.43 -11.24
N ALA A 210 -9.84 0.39 -12.29
CA ALA A 210 -8.62 0.79 -12.98
C ALA A 210 -8.50 2.30 -13.05
N GLY A 211 -7.39 2.81 -12.55
CA GLY A 211 -6.97 4.19 -12.70
C GLY A 211 -5.93 4.34 -13.81
N THR A 212 -5.89 5.48 -14.49
CA THR A 212 -5.00 5.71 -15.61
C THR A 212 -4.09 6.92 -15.39
N GLU A 213 -3.02 7.01 -16.20
CA GLU A 213 -2.13 8.16 -16.26
C GLU A 213 -2.85 9.43 -16.70
N GLY A 214 -3.89 9.32 -17.53
CA GLY A 214 -4.73 10.43 -17.98
C GLY A 214 -5.76 10.89 -16.93
N GLY A 215 -5.83 10.21 -15.79
CA GLY A 215 -6.74 10.55 -14.69
C GLY A 215 -8.14 9.93 -14.83
N GLU A 216 -8.36 9.03 -15.77
CA GLU A 216 -9.60 8.30 -15.81
C GLU A 216 -9.62 7.23 -14.71
N LEU A 217 -10.76 7.12 -14.04
CA LEU A 217 -11.09 6.02 -13.13
C LEU A 217 -12.24 5.24 -13.73
N TYR A 218 -12.00 3.96 -13.97
CA TYR A 218 -12.97 3.01 -14.47
C TYR A 218 -13.40 2.06 -13.38
N ALA A 219 -14.67 1.70 -13.39
CA ALA A 219 -15.20 0.55 -12.67
C ALA A 219 -15.78 -0.45 -13.67
N PHE A 220 -15.41 -1.69 -13.49
CA PHE A 220 -15.90 -2.81 -14.26
C PHE A 220 -16.55 -3.80 -13.33
N TYR A 221 -17.65 -4.38 -13.83
CA TYR A 221 -18.26 -5.55 -13.23
C TYR A 221 -18.02 -6.71 -14.17
N ASP A 222 -17.57 -7.79 -13.60
CA ASP A 222 -17.20 -8.92 -14.41
C ASP A 222 -17.82 -10.22 -13.96
N PRO A 223 -18.79 -10.72 -14.70
CA PRO A 223 -19.01 -12.15 -14.74
C PRO A 223 -18.04 -12.88 -15.67
N ASP A 224 -17.83 -12.44 -16.91
CA ASP A 224 -17.05 -13.23 -17.88
C ASP A 224 -16.14 -12.38 -18.77
N ASP A 225 -16.35 -11.07 -18.89
CA ASP A 225 -15.85 -10.29 -20.03
C ASP A 225 -15.61 -8.80 -19.69
N LEU A 226 -15.55 -8.42 -18.40
CA LEU A 226 -15.37 -7.04 -17.90
C LEU A 226 -16.38 -6.05 -18.52
N GLU A 227 -17.61 -6.04 -18.07
CA GLU A 227 -18.58 -5.02 -18.43
C GLU A 227 -18.28 -3.69 -17.73
N GLY A 228 -18.19 -2.60 -18.50
CA GLY A 228 -18.01 -1.26 -17.96
C GLY A 228 -19.24 -0.80 -17.15
N MET A 229 -19.06 -0.50 -15.88
CA MET A 229 -20.11 0.07 -15.03
C MET A 229 -20.16 1.58 -15.19
N TRP A 230 -19.03 2.25 -14.97
CA TRP A 230 -18.91 3.71 -15.08
C TRP A 230 -17.46 4.13 -15.31
N ARG A 231 -17.30 5.38 -15.78
CA ARG A 231 -16.01 6.06 -15.91
C ARG A 231 -16.12 7.47 -15.34
N ARG A 232 -15.08 7.93 -14.68
CA ARG A 232 -14.93 9.30 -14.16
C ARG A 232 -13.59 9.88 -14.54
N GLN A 233 -13.57 11.19 -14.83
CA GLN A 233 -12.36 11.96 -14.99
C GLN A 233 -11.98 12.58 -13.65
N LEU A 234 -10.73 12.42 -13.25
CA LEU A 234 -10.10 13.02 -12.07
C LEU A 234 -9.03 14.03 -12.52
N ASP A 235 -8.62 14.91 -11.62
CA ASP A 235 -7.53 15.83 -11.85
C ASP A 235 -6.19 15.14 -11.54
N GLY A 236 -5.44 14.82 -12.60
CA GLY A 236 -4.11 14.19 -12.52
C GLY A 236 -4.12 12.66 -12.61
N SER A 237 -2.94 12.11 -12.87
CA SER A 237 -2.68 10.67 -12.97
C SER A 237 -3.13 9.95 -11.70
N VAL A 238 -3.83 8.84 -11.85
CA VAL A 238 -4.24 8.00 -10.71
C VAL A 238 -3.02 7.26 -10.16
N VAL A 239 -2.80 7.36 -8.85
CA VAL A 239 -1.66 6.73 -8.17
C VAL A 239 -2.06 5.43 -7.46
N GLN A 240 -3.22 5.44 -6.82
CA GLN A 240 -3.74 4.29 -6.09
C GLN A 240 -5.27 4.27 -6.11
N VAL A 241 -5.81 3.08 -6.23
CA VAL A 241 -7.24 2.80 -6.08
C VAL A 241 -7.38 1.70 -5.05
N ALA A 242 -8.18 1.92 -4.01
CA ALA A 242 -8.43 0.92 -2.97
C ALA A 242 -9.94 0.73 -2.74
N LEU A 243 -10.35 -0.52 -2.62
CA LEU A 243 -11.72 -0.86 -2.27
C LEU A 243 -11.90 -0.90 -0.75
N LEU A 244 -12.98 -0.29 -0.30
CA LEU A 244 -13.35 -0.28 1.11
C LEU A 244 -14.29 -1.43 1.46
N ASN A 245 -14.31 -1.82 2.72
CA ASN A 245 -15.38 -2.65 3.25
C ASN A 245 -16.72 -1.92 3.09
N GLY A 246 -17.62 -2.45 2.27
CA GLY A 246 -18.93 -1.85 1.96
C GLY A 246 -19.03 -1.24 0.56
N GLY A 247 -17.99 -1.48 -0.28
CA GLY A 247 -18.04 -1.32 -1.72
C GLY A 247 -17.57 0.02 -2.27
N ASP A 248 -17.54 1.12 -1.50
CA ASP A 248 -16.98 2.38 -1.99
C ASP A 248 -15.46 2.26 -2.23
N VAL A 249 -14.92 3.10 -3.11
CA VAL A 249 -13.49 3.17 -3.40
C VAL A 249 -12.87 4.46 -2.88
N VAL A 250 -11.62 4.37 -2.43
CA VAL A 250 -10.74 5.52 -2.22
C VAL A 250 -9.74 5.56 -3.35
N VAL A 251 -9.54 6.72 -3.94
CA VAL A 251 -8.59 6.93 -5.01
C VAL A 251 -7.70 8.12 -4.71
N SER A 252 -6.42 8.02 -5.03
CA SER A 252 -5.50 9.15 -4.95
C SER A 252 -4.90 9.47 -6.33
N THR A 253 -4.60 10.75 -6.54
CA THR A 253 -3.97 11.22 -7.77
C THR A 253 -2.62 11.87 -7.51
N PHE A 254 -1.76 11.92 -8.51
CA PHE A 254 -0.44 12.56 -8.42
C PHE A 254 -0.51 14.05 -8.06
N GLY A 255 -1.63 14.71 -8.37
CA GLY A 255 -1.93 16.09 -7.95
C GLY A 255 -2.18 16.26 -6.45
N GLY A 256 -2.29 15.16 -5.71
CA GLY A 256 -2.47 15.14 -4.26
C GLY A 256 -3.90 15.12 -3.79
N VAL A 257 -4.84 14.90 -4.69
CA VAL A 257 -6.26 14.73 -4.31
C VAL A 257 -6.49 13.30 -3.87
N VAL A 258 -7.22 13.13 -2.75
CA VAL A 258 -7.75 11.85 -2.29
C VAL A 258 -9.26 11.95 -2.28
N ASP A 259 -9.90 11.10 -3.06
CA ASP A 259 -11.35 11.04 -3.21
C ASP A 259 -11.90 9.73 -2.66
N ARG A 260 -13.06 9.78 -2.00
CA ARG A 260 -13.92 8.62 -1.84
C ARG A 260 -15.05 8.66 -2.84
N ARG A 261 -15.27 7.54 -3.54
CA ARG A 261 -16.29 7.42 -4.59
C ARG A 261 -17.23 6.26 -4.30
N ASP A 262 -18.48 6.45 -4.75
CA ASP A 262 -19.51 5.43 -4.72
C ASP A 262 -19.15 4.32 -5.72
N ASP A 263 -19.18 3.07 -5.29
CA ASP A 263 -19.01 1.87 -6.12
C ASP A 263 -20.21 1.60 -7.05
N SER A 264 -21.38 2.17 -6.70
CA SER A 264 -22.61 1.99 -7.46
C SER A 264 -22.49 2.53 -8.89
N ALA A 265 -23.54 2.35 -9.67
CA ALA A 265 -23.61 2.69 -11.10
C ALA A 265 -23.17 4.12 -11.49
N THR A 266 -22.89 5.00 -10.55
CA THR A 266 -22.55 6.40 -10.85
C THR A 266 -21.11 6.79 -10.63
N GLY A 267 -20.36 6.13 -9.74
CA GLY A 267 -19.00 6.55 -9.36
C GLY A 267 -18.92 7.98 -8.82
N ALA A 268 -20.01 8.49 -8.20
CA ALA A 268 -20.07 9.86 -7.72
C ALA A 268 -19.11 10.09 -6.55
N ALA A 269 -18.46 11.25 -6.50
CA ALA A 269 -17.64 11.63 -5.36
C ALA A 269 -18.52 11.80 -4.10
N ARG A 270 -18.17 11.12 -3.03
CA ARG A 270 -18.77 11.35 -1.70
C ARG A 270 -18.06 12.47 -0.96
N TRP A 271 -16.75 12.51 -1.09
CA TRP A 271 -15.90 13.62 -0.63
C TRP A 271 -14.60 13.65 -1.44
N SER A 272 -13.95 14.81 -1.43
CA SER A 272 -12.63 15.04 -2.03
C SER A 272 -11.78 15.85 -1.04
N HIS A 273 -10.53 15.49 -0.93
CA HIS A 273 -9.56 16.13 -0.05
C HIS A 273 -8.25 16.42 -0.79
N ASP A 274 -7.74 17.63 -0.67
CA ASP A 274 -6.37 17.95 -1.08
C ASP A 274 -5.42 17.46 0.04
N ALA A 275 -4.74 16.34 -0.23
CA ALA A 275 -3.81 15.71 0.69
C ALA A 275 -2.33 16.09 0.42
N LEU A 276 -2.10 17.24 -0.21
CA LEU A 276 -0.78 17.87 -0.36
C LEU A 276 0.26 17.06 -1.15
N GLY A 277 -0.15 16.33 -2.16
CA GLY A 277 0.73 15.51 -3.00
C GLY A 277 0.76 14.07 -2.50
N SER A 278 0.07 13.18 -3.22
CA SER A 278 -0.09 11.80 -2.77
C SER A 278 1.12 10.93 -3.15
N ARG A 279 1.67 10.25 -2.16
CA ARG A 279 2.55 9.09 -2.35
C ARG A 279 1.78 7.77 -2.17
N GLY A 280 0.51 7.85 -1.84
CA GLY A 280 -0.37 6.75 -1.52
C GLY A 280 -1.06 6.94 -0.17
N PHE A 281 -1.85 5.96 0.22
CA PHE A 281 -2.59 5.99 1.48
C PHE A 281 -2.77 4.57 2.05
N VAL A 282 -3.09 4.52 3.34
CA VAL A 282 -3.60 3.34 4.05
C VAL A 282 -5.09 3.56 4.32
N ALA A 283 -5.93 2.57 4.03
CA ALA A 283 -7.36 2.62 4.33
C ALA A 283 -7.72 1.63 5.45
N ALA A 284 -7.79 2.12 6.69
CA ALA A 284 -7.94 1.32 7.91
C ALA A 284 -9.00 1.93 8.86
N GLY A 285 -10.26 1.97 8.42
CA GLY A 285 -11.33 2.70 9.15
C GLY A 285 -11.26 4.20 8.89
N ASN A 286 -10.10 4.83 9.03
CA ASN A 286 -9.74 6.12 8.46
C ASN A 286 -8.83 5.95 7.25
N THR A 287 -8.73 7.00 6.43
CA THR A 287 -7.78 7.10 5.33
C THR A 287 -6.58 7.92 5.79
N TYR A 288 -5.39 7.32 5.73
CA TYR A 288 -4.14 7.95 6.12
C TYR A 288 -3.31 8.23 4.87
N ALA A 289 -3.42 9.46 4.37
CA ALA A 289 -2.74 9.87 3.14
C ALA A 289 -1.33 10.39 3.43
N VAL A 290 -0.37 9.92 2.64
CA VAL A 290 1.03 10.36 2.66
C VAL A 290 1.33 11.21 1.45
N GLY A 291 1.88 12.40 1.70
CA GLY A 291 2.32 13.35 0.70
C GLY A 291 3.39 14.26 1.31
N ARG A 292 3.17 15.58 1.33
CA ARG A 292 4.01 16.52 2.10
C ARG A 292 3.80 16.39 3.61
N GLY A 293 3.37 15.27 4.10
CA GLY A 293 3.09 14.96 5.46
C GLY A 293 2.24 13.71 5.57
N LEU A 294 1.71 13.49 6.76
CA LEU A 294 0.76 12.42 7.05
C LEU A 294 -0.57 13.04 7.49
N THR A 295 -1.63 12.75 6.76
CA THR A 295 -2.98 13.29 7.02
C THR A 295 -3.95 12.16 7.31
N SER A 296 -4.66 12.23 8.45
CA SER A 296 -5.77 11.35 8.79
C SER A 296 -7.09 11.98 8.38
N ILE A 297 -7.88 11.24 7.60
CA ILE A 297 -9.18 11.64 7.07
C ILE A 297 -10.20 10.59 7.49
N HIS A 298 -11.31 10.99 8.06
CA HIS A 298 -12.40 10.08 8.36
C HIS A 298 -12.98 9.51 7.06
N THR A 299 -12.78 8.22 6.81
CA THR A 299 -13.06 7.60 5.50
C THR A 299 -14.52 7.80 5.05
N ARG A 300 -15.50 7.80 5.98
CA ARG A 300 -16.92 7.93 5.60
C ARG A 300 -17.35 9.36 5.34
N THR A 301 -16.83 10.35 6.09
CA THR A 301 -17.30 11.75 6.02
C THR A 301 -16.36 12.68 5.25
N GLY A 302 -15.09 12.30 5.07
CA GLY A 302 -14.05 13.16 4.51
C GLY A 302 -13.54 14.22 5.48
N GLU A 303 -13.94 14.17 6.76
CA GLU A 303 -13.45 15.12 7.76
C GLU A 303 -12.00 14.84 8.10
N ARG A 304 -11.16 15.88 8.02
CA ARG A 304 -9.75 15.78 8.41
C ARG A 304 -9.62 15.82 9.93
N HIS A 305 -9.06 14.76 10.49
CA HIS A 305 -8.84 14.64 11.93
C HIS A 305 -7.56 15.35 12.36
N TRP A 306 -6.46 15.11 11.65
CA TRP A 306 -5.17 15.72 11.93
C TRP A 306 -4.23 15.64 10.71
N THR A 307 -3.22 16.49 10.74
CA THR A 307 -2.13 16.48 9.76
C THR A 307 -0.82 16.68 10.49
N LEU A 308 0.20 15.94 10.09
CA LEU A 308 1.60 16.14 10.49
C LEU A 308 2.37 16.68 9.28
N ASP A 309 3.08 17.77 9.47
CA ASP A 309 4.00 18.32 8.46
C ASP A 309 5.33 17.55 8.55
N LEU A 310 5.54 16.64 7.63
CA LEU A 310 6.68 15.70 7.59
C LEU A 310 7.16 15.58 6.16
N ASP A 311 8.46 15.38 5.96
CA ASP A 311 9.02 15.10 4.63
C ASP A 311 9.06 13.60 4.35
N LEU A 312 7.89 13.02 4.07
CA LEU A 312 7.71 11.61 3.75
C LEU A 312 7.80 11.40 2.24
N LYS A 313 8.49 10.35 1.84
CA LYS A 313 8.78 10.04 0.43
C LYS A 313 8.17 8.70 0.00
N ALA A 314 8.03 7.76 0.92
CA ALA A 314 7.62 6.40 0.63
C ALA A 314 6.10 6.22 0.74
N PRO A 315 5.46 5.46 -0.18
CA PRO A 315 4.11 4.96 0.02
C PRO A 315 3.98 4.20 1.35
N PRO A 316 2.90 4.44 2.12
CA PRO A 316 2.76 3.84 3.44
C PRO A 316 2.29 2.39 3.40
N ALA A 317 2.51 1.69 4.53
CA ALA A 317 1.84 0.45 4.90
C ALA A 317 1.26 0.59 6.30
N GLY A 318 0.18 -0.11 6.58
CA GLY A 318 -0.46 -0.14 7.89
C GLY A 318 -0.54 -1.55 8.47
N ALA A 319 -0.27 -1.67 9.77
CA ALA A 319 -0.47 -2.90 10.50
C ALA A 319 -1.04 -2.59 11.89
N GLY A 320 -2.10 -3.29 12.27
CA GLY A 320 -2.78 -3.05 13.53
C GLY A 320 -3.12 -1.57 13.72
N ASP A 321 -2.52 -0.91 14.71
CA ASP A 321 -2.73 0.50 15.05
C ASP A 321 -1.61 1.45 14.58
N THR A 322 -0.77 1.01 13.63
CA THR A 322 0.46 1.70 13.25
C THR A 322 0.56 1.89 11.73
N ILE A 323 1.07 3.04 11.31
CA ILE A 323 1.43 3.37 9.94
C ILE A 323 2.94 3.38 9.84
N TYR A 324 3.47 2.73 8.82
CA TYR A 324 4.88 2.68 8.48
C TYR A 324 5.11 3.39 7.15
N THR A 325 6.18 4.16 7.06
CA THR A 325 6.58 4.86 5.83
C THR A 325 8.05 5.25 5.94
N GLY A 326 8.58 5.95 4.96
CA GLY A 326 9.97 6.38 4.96
C GLY A 326 10.19 7.73 4.29
N GLY A 327 11.43 8.17 4.33
CA GLY A 327 11.90 9.42 3.74
C GLY A 327 13.40 9.39 3.51
N ASP A 328 14.00 10.58 3.37
CA ASP A 328 15.44 10.69 3.16
C ASP A 328 16.19 10.29 4.44
N GLY A 329 16.83 9.13 4.42
CA GLY A 329 17.66 8.61 5.52
C GLY A 329 16.90 7.92 6.64
N PHE A 330 15.61 7.56 6.46
CA PHE A 330 14.88 6.91 7.55
C PHE A 330 13.69 6.04 7.10
N VAL A 331 13.38 5.07 7.95
CA VAL A 331 12.07 4.39 8.07
C VAL A 331 11.44 4.83 9.39
N ALA A 332 10.13 5.05 9.43
CA ALA A 332 9.45 5.51 10.65
C ALA A 332 8.05 4.91 10.82
N ALA A 333 7.61 4.83 12.07
CA ALA A 333 6.29 4.37 12.46
C ALA A 333 5.50 5.47 13.18
N TYR A 334 4.21 5.54 12.88
CA TYR A 334 3.28 6.54 13.41
C TYR A 334 2.02 5.89 13.95
N ALA A 335 1.53 6.36 15.11
CA ALA A 335 0.30 5.87 15.69
C ALA A 335 -0.92 6.36 14.90
N MET A 336 -1.81 5.47 14.47
CA MET A 336 -3.05 5.80 13.76
C MET A 336 -3.97 6.71 14.56
N GLY A 337 -3.99 6.59 15.89
CA GLY A 337 -4.77 7.45 16.77
C GLY A 337 -4.29 8.91 16.88
N GLY A 338 -3.25 9.29 16.16
CA GLY A 338 -2.77 10.67 16.08
C GLY A 338 -2.15 11.20 17.38
N GLY A 339 -1.79 10.35 18.33
CA GLY A 339 -1.15 10.75 19.59
C GLY A 339 -2.03 11.66 20.48
N ILE A 340 -1.39 12.55 21.23
CA ILE A 340 -2.07 13.56 22.07
C ILE A 340 -1.96 14.94 21.39
N GLY A 341 -3.09 15.64 21.26
CA GLY A 341 -3.08 16.92 20.58
C GLY A 341 -4.14 17.92 21.05
N LEU A 342 -3.93 19.18 20.66
CA LEU A 342 -4.89 20.26 20.82
C LEU A 342 -5.05 20.96 19.45
N GLY A 343 -6.21 20.84 18.83
CA GLY A 343 -6.41 21.29 17.46
C GLY A 343 -5.51 20.54 16.48
N ASP A 344 -4.82 21.25 15.61
CA ASP A 344 -3.89 20.68 14.61
C ASP A 344 -2.51 20.31 15.20
N TYR A 345 -2.20 20.71 16.42
CA TYR A 345 -0.95 20.34 17.07
C TYR A 345 -1.03 18.95 17.68
N ARG A 346 -0.11 18.05 17.27
CA ARG A 346 -0.04 16.65 17.71
C ARG A 346 1.33 16.35 18.30
N GLY A 347 1.35 15.62 19.43
CA GLY A 347 2.56 15.07 20.04
C GLY A 347 2.46 13.57 20.23
N TRP A 348 3.59 12.89 20.28
CA TRP A 348 3.71 11.42 20.44
C TRP A 348 2.95 10.61 19.38
N VAL A 349 2.88 11.10 18.15
CA VAL A 349 2.35 10.37 17.00
C VAL A 349 3.43 9.46 16.42
N GLU A 350 4.67 9.97 16.31
CA GLU A 350 5.81 9.14 15.92
C GLU A 350 6.11 8.15 17.05
N ARG A 351 6.11 6.85 16.70
CA ARG A 351 6.44 5.76 17.62
C ARG A 351 7.94 5.56 17.66
N TRP A 352 8.55 5.49 16.46
CA TRP A 352 9.98 5.35 16.28
C TRP A 352 10.43 5.84 14.91
N ARG A 353 11.72 6.03 14.80
CA ARG A 353 12.46 6.36 13.58
C ARG A 353 13.74 5.55 13.58
N TYR A 354 13.99 4.82 12.50
CA TYR A 354 15.22 4.06 12.27
C TYR A 354 15.99 4.71 11.13
N GLU A 355 17.27 5.01 11.36
CA GLU A 355 18.13 5.62 10.35
C GLU A 355 18.63 4.56 9.37
N VAL A 356 18.55 4.86 8.05
CA VAL A 356 19.04 4.02 6.96
C VAL A 356 19.99 4.82 6.07
N ASP A 357 20.87 4.11 5.35
CA ASP A 357 21.80 4.78 4.41
C ASP A 357 21.09 4.97 3.05
N GLY A 358 20.59 6.17 2.81
CA GLY A 358 19.90 6.55 1.59
C GLY A 358 18.43 6.86 1.78
N GLY A 359 17.74 7.18 0.68
CA GLY A 359 16.32 7.51 0.69
C GLY A 359 15.43 6.29 0.52
N VAL A 360 14.33 6.24 1.27
CA VAL A 360 13.26 5.24 1.13
C VAL A 360 12.15 5.87 0.28
N PHE A 361 11.96 5.38 -0.95
CA PHE A 361 11.05 5.97 -1.94
C PHE A 361 9.96 5.02 -2.39
N GLU A 362 10.26 3.72 -2.51
CA GLU A 362 9.40 2.74 -3.18
C GLU A 362 8.31 2.14 -2.28
N GLY A 363 8.29 2.54 -1.01
CA GLY A 363 7.35 2.09 0.00
C GLY A 363 7.94 1.06 0.95
N VAL A 364 7.12 0.73 1.93
CA VAL A 364 7.44 -0.27 2.95
C VAL A 364 6.38 -1.36 2.95
N SER A 365 6.74 -2.55 3.41
CA SER A 365 5.82 -3.68 3.61
C SER A 365 5.92 -4.19 5.02
N VAL A 366 4.84 -4.76 5.53
CA VAL A 366 4.77 -5.29 6.89
C VAL A 366 4.37 -6.75 6.83
N ALA A 367 5.25 -7.62 7.26
CA ALA A 367 5.05 -9.06 7.26
C ALA A 367 5.96 -9.72 8.30
N ASP A 368 5.61 -10.91 8.73
CA ASP A 368 6.45 -11.77 9.58
C ASP A 368 7.04 -11.04 10.81
N GLY A 369 6.22 -10.21 11.46
CA GLY A 369 6.65 -9.44 12.61
C GLY A 369 7.60 -8.28 12.31
N ALA A 370 7.95 -8.02 11.04
CA ALA A 370 8.96 -7.04 10.64
C ALA A 370 8.43 -6.00 9.63
N VAL A 371 9.20 -4.94 9.46
CA VAL A 371 9.05 -3.94 8.39
C VAL A 371 10.17 -4.15 7.38
N PHE A 372 9.79 -4.32 6.12
CA PHE A 372 10.71 -4.44 4.99
C PHE A 372 10.73 -3.14 4.21
N ALA A 373 11.92 -2.62 3.96
CA ALA A 373 12.12 -1.36 3.23
C ALA A 373 13.40 -1.41 2.41
N THR A 374 13.42 -0.71 1.29
CA THR A 374 14.64 -0.49 0.52
C THR A 374 15.08 0.96 0.64
N ALA A 375 16.35 1.19 0.88
CA ALA A 375 16.97 2.51 0.85
C ALA A 375 18.02 2.59 -0.26
N SER A 376 18.01 3.67 -1.03
CA SER A 376 18.95 3.90 -2.12
C SER A 376 19.67 5.24 -1.97
N ASN A 377 20.99 5.28 -2.28
CA ASN A 377 21.83 6.46 -2.16
C ASN A 377 22.45 6.92 -3.50
N GLY A 378 22.05 6.29 -4.61
CA GLY A 378 22.54 6.58 -5.95
C GLY A 378 23.75 5.72 -6.38
N ASP A 379 24.48 5.13 -5.45
CA ASP A 379 25.59 4.21 -5.71
C ASP A 379 25.14 2.73 -5.60
N GLY A 380 24.03 2.49 -4.93
CA GLY A 380 23.43 1.18 -4.68
C GLY A 380 22.16 1.28 -3.87
N ALA A 381 21.62 0.14 -3.52
CA ALA A 381 20.46 0.04 -2.63
C ALA A 381 20.66 -1.08 -1.61
N THR A 382 20.02 -0.92 -0.46
CA THR A 382 20.00 -1.91 0.62
C THR A 382 18.57 -2.24 0.97
N LEU A 383 18.26 -3.52 1.05
CA LEU A 383 17.03 -4.06 1.59
C LEU A 383 17.22 -4.29 3.09
N TYR A 384 16.30 -3.77 3.89
CA TYR A 384 16.29 -3.87 5.35
C TYR A 384 15.11 -4.72 5.80
N ALA A 385 15.32 -5.62 6.77
CA ALA A 385 14.31 -6.26 7.59
C ALA A 385 14.46 -5.75 9.03
N LEU A 386 13.46 -5.04 9.55
CA LEU A 386 13.45 -4.38 10.85
C LEU A 386 12.37 -5.00 11.75
N GLU A 387 12.77 -5.60 12.89
CA GLU A 387 11.87 -6.29 13.84
C GLU A 387 11.87 -5.69 15.24
#